data_eecfbfa828508cfaf2d11b8f3112cb76
#
_entry.id   eecfbfa828508cfaf2d11b8f3112cb76
#
_cell.length_a   1.000
_cell.length_b   1.000
_cell.length_c   1.000
_cell.angle_alpha   90.00
_cell.angle_beta   90.00
_cell.angle_gamma   90.00
#
_symmetry.space_group_name_H-M   'P 1'
#
loop_
_entity.id
_entity.type
_entity.pdbx_description
1 polymer ?
#
loop_
_entity_poly.entity_id
_entity_poly.type
_entity_poly.pdbx_seq_one_letter_code
_entity_poly.pdbx_strand_id
1 'polypeptide(L)'
;VIVKMQTEIHVGSDTASQISMHGGGAAANTATWLAQLGHSVFFSCRLGDDAAGRAISSEFDLWKIEHRRTYLENEKTGVVVVLVDDKGDRTMFPDSGANSGISERDLPNLHGFDAAYLSGYSLFNPLSTNGVLRMVNEIKDVGIPLIFDPASVGTMMAFNRKRVIETLAYMDITIMNEDEARYIADCDALDEALDFITDIVSTAVIKTGSSGAIARIRGNNTVISHADAVNAIDTTGAGDAFAAGFIPMWLESKDLLASMNAGNEVARQCVAIIGAR
;
A
#
# COMPACT_ATOMS: atom_id res chain seq x y z
N VAL A 1 -13.93 6.09 6.04
CA VAL A 1 -15.22 6.00 6.76
C VAL A 1 -15.77 4.59 6.58
N ILE A 2 -16.01 3.87 7.67
CA ILE A 2 -16.58 2.53 7.65
C ILE A 2 -18.05 2.64 8.05
N VAL A 3 -18.93 2.09 7.22
CA VAL A 3 -20.38 2.02 7.47
C VAL A 3 -20.74 0.55 7.61
N LYS A 4 -20.88 0.07 8.86
CA LYS A 4 -21.32 -1.29 9.16
C LYS A 4 -22.85 -1.33 9.19
N MET A 5 -23.42 -1.92 8.17
CA MET A 5 -24.86 -2.02 8.03
C MET A 5 -25.43 -3.05 9.01
N GLN A 6 -26.58 -2.75 9.60
CA GLN A 6 -27.30 -3.65 10.52
C GLN A 6 -28.46 -4.38 9.81
N THR A 7 -28.82 -3.91 8.62
CA THR A 7 -29.88 -4.45 7.77
C THR A 7 -29.46 -4.33 6.31
N GLU A 8 -30.20 -4.92 5.39
CA GLU A 8 -30.07 -4.64 3.96
C GLU A 8 -30.26 -3.15 3.65
N ILE A 9 -29.65 -2.69 2.55
CA ILE A 9 -29.77 -1.28 2.12
C ILE A 9 -31.21 -0.96 1.76
N HIS A 10 -31.80 -0.01 2.44
CA HIS A 10 -33.13 0.53 2.11
C HIS A 10 -32.99 1.65 1.08
N VAL A 11 -33.11 1.32 -0.20
CA VAL A 11 -33.01 2.28 -1.29
C VAL A 11 -34.09 3.35 -1.16
N GLY A 12 -33.67 4.62 -1.14
CA GLY A 12 -34.58 5.76 -1.01
C GLY A 12 -35.07 6.03 0.42
N SER A 13 -34.51 5.36 1.43
CA SER A 13 -34.83 5.55 2.84
C SER A 13 -33.57 5.39 3.73
N ASP A 14 -33.75 5.52 5.05
CA ASP A 14 -32.68 5.36 6.01
C ASP A 14 -32.34 3.88 6.23
N THR A 15 -31.06 3.57 6.26
CA THR A 15 -30.53 2.24 6.60
C THR A 15 -29.80 2.32 7.93
N ALA A 16 -30.27 1.59 8.94
CA ALA A 16 -29.64 1.55 10.27
C ALA A 16 -28.20 1.04 10.16
N SER A 17 -27.25 1.82 10.67
CA SER A 17 -25.83 1.55 10.52
C SER A 17 -25.00 2.03 11.70
N GLN A 18 -23.85 1.42 11.91
CA GLN A 18 -22.79 1.95 12.77
C GLN A 18 -21.74 2.61 11.88
N ILE A 19 -21.38 3.84 12.19
CA ILE A 19 -20.42 4.60 11.38
C ILE A 19 -19.19 4.92 12.24
N SER A 20 -18.02 4.63 11.71
CA SER A 20 -16.73 4.97 12.32
C SER A 20 -15.79 5.62 11.31
N MET A 21 -14.90 6.47 11.80
CA MET A 21 -13.84 7.12 11.00
C MET A 21 -12.48 6.61 11.46
N HIS A 22 -11.68 6.17 10.51
CA HIS A 22 -10.32 5.69 10.74
C HIS A 22 -9.40 6.31 9.71
N GLY A 23 -8.13 6.47 10.04
CA GLY A 23 -7.09 6.70 9.05
C GLY A 23 -7.07 5.55 8.05
N GLY A 24 -6.63 5.81 6.83
CA GLY A 24 -6.58 4.81 5.75
C GLY A 24 -5.71 5.28 4.60
N GLY A 25 -5.72 4.47 3.54
CA GLY A 25 -4.83 4.61 2.39
C GLY A 25 -3.60 3.72 2.54
N ALA A 26 -3.38 2.83 1.56
CA ALA A 26 -2.36 1.77 1.63
C ALA A 26 -0.98 2.30 2.05
N ALA A 27 -0.43 3.28 1.32
CA ALA A 27 0.87 3.85 1.68
C ALA A 27 0.87 4.54 3.06
N ALA A 28 -0.25 5.14 3.50
CA ALA A 28 -0.35 5.74 4.83
C ALA A 28 -0.40 4.67 5.93
N ASN A 29 -1.01 3.51 5.66
CA ASN A 29 -0.98 2.36 6.58
C ASN A 29 0.45 1.84 6.73
N THR A 30 1.18 1.64 5.62
CA THR A 30 2.59 1.24 5.64
C THR A 30 3.44 2.26 6.41
N ALA A 31 3.24 3.57 6.15
CA ALA A 31 3.96 4.64 6.86
C ALA A 31 3.71 4.61 8.37
N THR A 32 2.47 4.37 8.79
CA THR A 32 2.12 4.29 10.21
C THR A 32 2.75 3.07 10.88
N TRP A 33 2.71 1.89 10.25
CA TRP A 33 3.37 0.70 10.77
C TRP A 33 4.89 0.88 10.87
N LEU A 34 5.55 1.48 9.86
CA LEU A 34 6.98 1.81 9.92
C LEU A 34 7.29 2.73 11.12
N ALA A 35 6.48 3.76 11.32
CA ALA A 35 6.66 4.67 12.44
C ALA A 35 6.44 3.99 13.81
N GLN A 36 5.47 3.09 13.93
CA GLN A 36 5.24 2.27 15.13
C GLN A 36 6.41 1.33 15.43
N LEU A 37 7.09 0.83 14.39
CA LEU A 37 8.31 0.03 14.50
C LEU A 37 9.55 0.88 14.83
N GLY A 38 9.42 2.21 14.94
CA GLY A 38 10.49 3.12 15.34
C GLY A 38 11.32 3.70 14.19
N HIS A 39 10.88 3.53 12.95
CA HIS A 39 11.57 4.09 11.78
C HIS A 39 11.13 5.52 11.49
N SER A 40 12.06 6.33 10.99
CA SER A 40 11.76 7.70 10.52
C SER A 40 11.07 7.63 9.16
N VAL A 41 9.92 8.30 9.05
CA VAL A 41 9.09 8.26 7.84
C VAL A 41 8.72 9.67 7.41
N PHE A 42 8.91 9.97 6.14
CA PHE A 42 8.25 11.10 5.48
C PHE A 42 7.15 10.57 4.56
N PHE A 43 5.94 11.09 4.73
CA PHE A 43 4.80 10.70 3.92
C PHE A 43 4.41 11.80 2.93
N SER A 44 4.64 11.55 1.64
CA SER A 44 4.19 12.45 0.56
C SER A 44 2.71 12.28 0.31
N CYS A 45 1.92 13.29 0.66
CA CYS A 45 0.49 13.34 0.42
C CYS A 45 0.01 14.78 0.22
N ARG A 46 -1.23 14.92 -0.26
CA ARG A 46 -1.92 16.21 -0.37
C ARG A 46 -3.19 16.19 0.46
N LEU A 47 -3.38 17.20 1.29
CA LEU A 47 -4.51 17.33 2.20
C LEU A 47 -5.31 18.59 1.83
N GLY A 48 -6.62 18.47 1.79
CA GLY A 48 -7.52 19.61 1.69
C GLY A 48 -7.64 20.34 3.03
N ASP A 49 -8.05 21.62 2.99
CA ASP A 49 -8.36 22.39 4.19
C ASP A 49 -9.75 22.02 4.74
N ASP A 50 -9.87 20.79 5.21
CA ASP A 50 -11.10 20.24 5.74
C ASP A 50 -10.87 19.42 7.04
N ALA A 51 -11.97 18.92 7.61
CA ALA A 51 -11.90 18.14 8.85
C ALA A 51 -11.12 16.84 8.71
N ALA A 52 -11.22 16.18 7.53
CA ALA A 52 -10.50 14.94 7.26
C ALA A 52 -8.99 15.19 7.15
N GLY A 53 -8.57 16.27 6.48
CA GLY A 53 -7.16 16.67 6.37
C GLY A 53 -6.55 16.97 7.74
N ARG A 54 -7.26 17.71 8.57
CA ARG A 54 -6.80 18.00 9.95
C ARG A 54 -6.72 16.75 10.81
N ALA A 55 -7.68 15.83 10.69
CA ALA A 55 -7.67 14.58 11.44
C ALA A 55 -6.48 13.69 11.05
N ILE A 56 -6.21 13.53 9.74
CA ILE A 56 -5.07 12.75 9.25
C ILE A 56 -3.74 13.39 9.64
N SER A 57 -3.60 14.72 9.52
CA SER A 57 -2.38 15.40 9.95
C SER A 57 -2.10 15.23 11.46
N SER A 58 -3.16 15.29 12.29
CA SER A 58 -3.03 15.03 13.72
C SER A 58 -2.63 13.60 14.04
N GLU A 59 -3.12 12.63 13.26
CA GLU A 59 -2.71 11.22 13.38
C GLU A 59 -1.24 11.04 13.00
N PHE A 60 -0.77 11.66 11.91
CA PHE A 60 0.64 11.63 11.53
C PHE A 60 1.54 12.27 12.59
N ASP A 61 1.10 13.37 13.20
CA ASP A 61 1.83 14.00 14.30
C ASP A 61 1.94 13.07 15.53
N LEU A 62 0.88 12.33 15.85
CA LEU A 62 0.87 11.35 16.94
C LEU A 62 1.95 10.28 16.74
N TRP A 63 2.09 9.79 15.52
CA TRP A 63 3.07 8.76 15.15
C TRP A 63 4.42 9.34 14.71
N LYS A 64 4.60 10.67 14.77
CA LYS A 64 5.81 11.38 14.34
C LYS A 64 6.18 11.14 12.88
N ILE A 65 5.17 10.92 12.03
CA ILE A 65 5.34 10.82 10.58
C ILE A 65 5.49 12.23 10.03
N GLU A 66 6.64 12.51 9.42
CA GLU A 66 6.85 13.78 8.74
C GLU A 66 6.00 13.85 7.47
N HIS A 67 5.39 15.00 7.24
CA HIS A 67 4.57 15.26 6.06
C HIS A 67 4.51 16.75 5.79
N ARG A 68 4.09 17.14 4.59
CA ARG A 68 3.82 18.55 4.31
C ARG A 68 2.57 19.01 5.07
N ARG A 69 2.73 20.03 5.89
CA ARG A 69 1.64 20.63 6.70
C ARG A 69 0.87 21.71 5.93
N THR A 70 0.91 21.67 4.60
CA THR A 70 0.18 22.63 3.76
C THR A 70 -1.15 22.04 3.39
N TYR A 71 -2.22 22.66 3.85
CA TYR A 71 -3.58 22.35 3.42
C TYR A 71 -3.91 23.14 2.16
N LEU A 72 -4.58 22.46 1.21
CA LEU A 72 -4.94 23.05 -0.06
C LEU A 72 -6.34 23.66 0.03
N GLU A 73 -6.41 24.99 -0.08
CA GLU A 73 -7.67 25.71 -0.16
C GLU A 73 -8.48 25.23 -1.38
N ASN A 74 -9.78 25.08 -1.21
CA ASN A 74 -10.74 24.62 -2.24
C ASN A 74 -10.54 23.17 -2.73
N GLU A 75 -9.64 22.39 -2.11
CA GLU A 75 -9.50 20.96 -2.35
C GLU A 75 -10.06 20.17 -1.16
N LYS A 76 -10.52 18.95 -1.42
CA LYS A 76 -10.99 18.04 -0.38
C LYS A 76 -9.95 16.95 -0.14
N THR A 77 -9.78 16.57 1.10
CA THR A 77 -8.96 15.40 1.44
C THR A 77 -9.60 14.12 0.90
N GLY A 78 -8.79 13.22 0.36
CA GLY A 78 -9.27 11.93 -0.13
C GLY A 78 -9.95 11.12 0.98
N VAL A 79 -11.07 10.50 0.64
CA VAL A 79 -11.88 9.69 1.56
C VAL A 79 -12.33 8.40 0.87
N VAL A 80 -12.27 7.29 1.59
CA VAL A 80 -12.89 6.04 1.16
C VAL A 80 -14.08 5.75 2.06
N VAL A 81 -15.26 5.58 1.47
CA VAL A 81 -16.42 5.02 2.17
C VAL A 81 -16.43 3.51 1.96
N VAL A 82 -16.45 2.76 3.06
CA VAL A 82 -16.49 1.30 3.05
C VAL A 82 -17.82 0.85 3.63
N LEU A 83 -18.65 0.24 2.82
CA LEU A 83 -19.85 -0.46 3.30
C LEU A 83 -19.45 -1.87 3.71
N VAL A 84 -19.87 -2.27 4.90
CA VAL A 84 -19.66 -3.63 5.42
C VAL A 84 -21.03 -4.23 5.68
N ASP A 85 -21.34 -5.33 5.03
CA ASP A 85 -22.60 -6.04 5.20
C ASP A 85 -22.60 -6.97 6.43
N ASP A 86 -23.69 -7.70 6.63
CA ASP A 86 -23.88 -8.64 7.74
C ASP A 86 -22.98 -9.88 7.67
N LYS A 87 -22.43 -10.17 6.48
CA LYS A 87 -21.46 -11.27 6.25
C LYS A 87 -20.02 -10.80 6.43
N GLY A 88 -19.80 -9.49 6.55
CA GLY A 88 -18.46 -8.87 6.61
C GLY A 88 -17.88 -8.53 5.24
N ASP A 89 -18.65 -8.72 4.15
CA ASP A 89 -18.22 -8.34 2.82
C ASP A 89 -18.13 -6.82 2.68
N ARG A 90 -17.12 -6.35 1.95
CA ARG A 90 -16.80 -4.93 1.85
C ARG A 90 -16.97 -4.40 0.44
N THR A 91 -17.70 -3.29 0.33
CA THR A 91 -17.77 -2.50 -0.90
C THR A 91 -17.14 -1.14 -0.65
N MET A 92 -16.14 -0.78 -1.45
CA MET A 92 -15.36 0.44 -1.26
C MET A 92 -15.69 1.48 -2.32
N PHE A 93 -15.85 2.73 -1.87
CA PHE A 93 -16.09 3.90 -2.72
C PHE A 93 -14.94 4.90 -2.50
N PRO A 94 -13.84 4.79 -3.26
CA PRO A 94 -12.70 5.67 -3.11
C PRO A 94 -12.92 7.01 -3.83
N ASP A 95 -12.62 8.10 -3.12
CA ASP A 95 -12.40 9.43 -3.69
C ASP A 95 -10.99 9.87 -3.32
N SER A 96 -10.13 10.07 -4.31
CA SER A 96 -8.74 10.45 -4.09
C SER A 96 -8.56 11.90 -3.64
N GLY A 97 -9.56 12.75 -3.84
CA GLY A 97 -9.52 14.16 -3.45
C GLY A 97 -8.23 14.85 -3.91
N ALA A 98 -7.63 15.64 -3.02
CA ALA A 98 -6.39 16.38 -3.26
C ALA A 98 -5.21 15.51 -3.72
N ASN A 99 -5.17 14.22 -3.31
CA ASN A 99 -4.10 13.30 -3.73
C ASN A 99 -4.11 13.00 -5.24
N SER A 100 -5.21 13.25 -5.95
CA SER A 100 -5.23 13.15 -7.41
C SER A 100 -4.27 14.13 -8.11
N GLY A 101 -3.86 15.19 -7.42
CA GLY A 101 -2.89 16.15 -7.92
C GLY A 101 -1.45 15.93 -7.45
N ILE A 102 -1.15 14.80 -6.78
CA ILE A 102 0.20 14.53 -6.25
C ILE A 102 1.27 14.52 -7.35
N SER A 103 2.43 15.06 -7.06
CA SER A 103 3.50 15.23 -8.05
C SER A 103 4.87 15.32 -7.37
N GLU A 104 5.92 15.45 -8.17
CA GLU A 104 7.31 15.65 -7.73
C GLU A 104 7.46 16.83 -6.75
N ARG A 105 6.58 17.82 -6.83
CA ARG A 105 6.57 18.98 -5.90
C ARG A 105 6.21 18.61 -4.47
N ASP A 106 5.62 17.44 -4.27
CA ASP A 106 5.21 16.94 -2.96
C ASP A 106 6.31 16.06 -2.32
N LEU A 107 7.42 15.79 -3.02
CA LEU A 107 8.57 15.10 -2.46
C LEU A 107 9.34 16.00 -1.46
N PRO A 108 9.94 15.42 -0.41
CA PRO A 108 10.91 16.10 0.43
C PRO A 108 12.25 16.25 -0.32
N ASN A 109 13.25 16.84 0.35
CA ASN A 109 14.63 16.65 -0.08
C ASN A 109 14.99 15.17 0.10
N LEU A 110 15.32 14.48 -0.99
CA LEU A 110 15.52 13.03 -1.00
C LEU A 110 16.85 12.56 -0.40
N HIS A 111 17.79 13.48 -0.14
CA HIS A 111 19.07 13.11 0.49
C HIS A 111 18.88 12.57 1.92
N GLY A 112 19.44 11.40 2.18
CA GLY A 112 19.40 10.76 3.50
C GLY A 112 18.24 9.81 3.71
N PHE A 113 17.42 9.55 2.69
CA PHE A 113 16.45 8.44 2.73
C PHE A 113 17.11 7.15 2.25
N ASP A 114 16.79 6.05 2.95
CA ASP A 114 17.32 4.71 2.65
C ASP A 114 16.50 3.98 1.58
N ALA A 115 15.22 4.31 1.46
CA ALA A 115 14.29 3.76 0.45
C ALA A 115 13.08 4.68 0.22
N ALA A 116 12.41 4.48 -0.90
CA ALA A 116 11.09 5.01 -1.19
C ALA A 116 10.10 3.86 -1.39
N TYR A 117 8.88 4.02 -0.86
CA TYR A 117 7.77 3.09 -1.05
C TYR A 117 6.64 3.77 -1.81
N LEU A 118 6.16 3.14 -2.87
CA LEU A 118 5.11 3.64 -3.74
C LEU A 118 3.93 2.65 -3.80
N SER A 119 2.73 3.16 -3.59
CA SER A 119 1.49 2.40 -3.79
C SER A 119 0.92 2.62 -5.19
N GLY A 120 0.48 1.54 -5.83
CA GLY A 120 -0.17 1.52 -7.13
C GLY A 120 -1.44 2.38 -7.21
N TYR A 121 -2.13 2.60 -6.11
CA TYR A 121 -3.30 3.48 -6.09
C TYR A 121 -2.99 4.90 -6.59
N SER A 122 -1.82 5.44 -6.26
CA SER A 122 -1.41 6.76 -6.76
C SER A 122 -0.91 6.69 -8.20
N LEU A 123 -0.20 5.64 -8.57
CA LEU A 123 0.39 5.48 -9.90
C LEU A 123 -0.66 5.18 -10.97
N PHE A 124 -1.65 4.35 -10.65
CA PHE A 124 -2.67 3.89 -11.60
C PHE A 124 -3.89 4.81 -11.68
N ASN A 125 -3.97 5.84 -10.84
CA ASN A 125 -5.00 6.86 -10.97
C ASN A 125 -4.66 7.80 -12.16
N PRO A 126 -5.53 7.91 -13.18
CA PRO A 126 -5.26 8.72 -14.37
C PRO A 126 -4.93 10.19 -14.08
N LEU A 127 -5.44 10.74 -12.98
CA LEU A 127 -5.21 12.13 -12.59
C LEU A 127 -3.82 12.35 -11.98
N SER A 128 -3.26 11.36 -11.27
CA SER A 128 -1.95 11.46 -10.61
C SER A 128 -0.82 10.77 -11.36
N THR A 129 -1.10 9.87 -12.30
CA THR A 129 -0.09 9.06 -13.03
C THR A 129 1.12 9.88 -13.48
N ASN A 130 0.90 10.99 -14.19
CA ASN A 130 2.00 11.79 -14.72
C ASN A 130 2.84 12.45 -13.62
N GLY A 131 2.20 12.91 -12.55
CA GLY A 131 2.88 13.47 -11.37
C GLY A 131 3.73 12.40 -10.67
N VAL A 132 3.14 11.23 -10.45
CA VAL A 132 3.83 10.10 -9.80
C VAL A 132 5.00 9.58 -10.63
N LEU A 133 4.87 9.52 -11.96
CA LEU A 133 6.01 9.15 -12.83
C LEU A 133 7.17 10.15 -12.74
N ARG A 134 6.89 11.44 -12.57
CA ARG A 134 7.96 12.42 -12.29
C ARG A 134 8.60 12.20 -10.92
N MET A 135 7.80 11.89 -9.88
CA MET A 135 8.33 11.49 -8.56
C MET A 135 9.28 10.28 -8.68
N VAL A 136 8.84 9.24 -9.41
CA VAL A 136 9.66 8.04 -9.68
C VAL A 136 11.00 8.41 -10.31
N ASN A 137 10.99 9.28 -11.32
CA ASN A 137 12.24 9.70 -11.99
C ASN A 137 13.17 10.44 -11.02
N GLU A 138 12.67 11.39 -10.21
CA GLU A 138 13.49 12.09 -9.21
C GLU A 138 14.07 11.15 -8.15
N ILE A 139 13.31 10.17 -7.69
CA ILE A 139 13.78 9.14 -6.75
C ILE A 139 14.90 8.32 -7.38
N LYS A 140 14.74 7.91 -8.64
CA LYS A 140 15.77 7.13 -9.36
C LYS A 140 17.03 7.95 -9.64
N ASP A 141 16.89 9.22 -9.96
CA ASP A 141 18.04 10.12 -10.21
C ASP A 141 18.92 10.27 -8.97
N VAL A 142 18.36 10.19 -7.78
CA VAL A 142 19.12 10.20 -6.51
C VAL A 142 19.68 8.81 -6.16
N GLY A 143 19.20 7.74 -6.80
CA GLY A 143 19.66 6.37 -6.59
C GLY A 143 19.08 5.69 -5.34
N ILE A 144 17.96 6.16 -4.84
CA ILE A 144 17.25 5.55 -3.71
C ILE A 144 16.46 4.32 -4.20
N PRO A 145 16.57 3.15 -3.55
CA PRO A 145 15.78 1.98 -3.89
C PRO A 145 14.28 2.27 -3.85
N LEU A 146 13.57 1.93 -4.93
CA LEU A 146 12.14 2.13 -5.05
C LEU A 146 11.39 0.81 -4.90
N ILE A 147 10.57 0.72 -3.85
CA ILE A 147 9.76 -0.44 -3.51
C ILE A 147 8.32 -0.14 -3.90
N PHE A 148 7.68 -1.06 -4.58
CA PHE A 148 6.36 -0.86 -5.17
C PHE A 148 5.37 -1.94 -4.75
N ASP A 149 4.17 -1.52 -4.36
CA ASP A 149 3.01 -2.40 -4.17
C ASP A 149 1.93 -2.03 -5.20
N PRO A 150 1.54 -2.94 -6.11
CA PRO A 150 0.52 -2.69 -7.13
C PRO A 150 -0.88 -2.38 -6.58
N ALA A 151 -1.13 -2.75 -5.34
CA ALA A 151 -2.28 -2.43 -4.50
C ALA A 151 -3.62 -3.06 -4.89
N SER A 152 -3.95 -3.26 -6.17
CA SER A 152 -5.25 -3.84 -6.56
C SER A 152 -5.29 -4.26 -8.02
N VAL A 153 -5.78 -5.47 -8.29
CA VAL A 153 -6.05 -5.96 -9.65
C VAL A 153 -7.04 -5.03 -10.37
N GLY A 154 -8.05 -4.54 -9.69
CA GLY A 154 -9.05 -3.64 -10.30
C GLY A 154 -8.45 -2.35 -10.85
N THR A 155 -7.52 -1.73 -10.12
CA THR A 155 -6.81 -0.53 -10.59
C THR A 155 -5.83 -0.84 -11.72
N MET A 156 -5.16 -1.98 -11.66
CA MET A 156 -4.28 -2.45 -12.73
C MET A 156 -5.05 -2.72 -14.04
N MET A 157 -6.23 -3.34 -13.95
CA MET A 157 -7.10 -3.56 -15.11
C MET A 157 -7.52 -2.24 -15.77
N ALA A 158 -7.93 -1.26 -14.97
CA ALA A 158 -8.29 0.07 -15.46
C ALA A 158 -7.09 0.81 -16.09
N PHE A 159 -5.88 0.59 -15.58
CA PHE A 159 -4.65 1.20 -16.10
C PHE A 159 -4.11 0.50 -17.36
N ASN A 160 -4.47 -0.73 -17.59
CA ASN A 160 -4.02 -1.64 -18.64
C ASN A 160 -2.73 -2.42 -18.27
N ARG A 161 -2.78 -3.75 -18.39
CA ARG A 161 -1.68 -4.67 -18.03
C ARG A 161 -0.33 -4.30 -18.68
N LYS A 162 -0.31 -3.97 -19.96
CA LYS A 162 0.93 -3.58 -20.66
C LYS A 162 1.59 -2.37 -19.99
N ARG A 163 0.81 -1.36 -19.64
CA ARG A 163 1.33 -0.17 -18.94
C ARG A 163 1.79 -0.49 -17.52
N VAL A 164 1.12 -1.43 -16.82
CA VAL A 164 1.60 -1.93 -15.52
C VAL A 164 2.99 -2.54 -15.67
N ILE A 165 3.20 -3.42 -16.65
CA ILE A 165 4.49 -4.03 -16.95
C ILE A 165 5.56 -2.97 -17.28
N GLU A 166 5.22 -2.00 -18.11
CA GLU A 166 6.14 -0.90 -18.46
C GLU A 166 6.55 -0.08 -17.22
N THR A 167 5.63 0.12 -16.26
CA THR A 167 5.95 0.84 -15.02
C THR A 167 6.75 0.02 -14.04
N LEU A 168 6.58 -1.30 -13.99
CA LEU A 168 7.41 -2.17 -13.15
C LEU A 168 8.90 -2.08 -13.47
N ALA A 169 9.28 -1.77 -14.71
CA ALA A 169 10.67 -1.63 -15.11
C ALA A 169 11.40 -0.45 -14.40
N TYR A 170 10.67 0.46 -13.78
CA TYR A 170 11.25 1.54 -12.97
C TYR A 170 11.49 1.13 -11.51
N MET A 171 10.95 -0.01 -11.06
CA MET A 171 10.96 -0.43 -9.68
C MET A 171 12.14 -1.37 -9.40
N ASP A 172 12.68 -1.28 -8.18
CA ASP A 172 13.75 -2.18 -7.75
C ASP A 172 13.19 -3.44 -7.11
N ILE A 173 12.13 -3.26 -6.29
CA ILE A 173 11.45 -4.34 -5.58
C ILE A 173 9.95 -4.18 -5.78
N THR A 174 9.24 -5.28 -5.95
CA THR A 174 7.78 -5.27 -5.92
C THR A 174 7.25 -6.24 -4.85
N ILE A 175 6.26 -5.79 -4.08
CA ILE A 175 5.57 -6.56 -3.03
C ILE A 175 4.09 -6.59 -3.39
N MET A 176 3.57 -7.75 -3.74
CA MET A 176 2.21 -7.90 -4.26
C MET A 176 1.51 -9.12 -3.64
N ASN A 177 0.20 -9.25 -3.84
CA ASN A 177 -0.51 -10.48 -3.51
C ASN A 177 -0.55 -11.46 -4.70
N GLU A 178 -1.10 -12.67 -4.48
CA GLU A 178 -1.17 -13.71 -5.51
C GLU A 178 -1.97 -13.28 -6.73
N ASP A 179 -3.12 -12.63 -6.55
CA ASP A 179 -3.99 -12.23 -7.66
C ASP A 179 -3.34 -11.14 -8.51
N GLU A 180 -2.62 -10.21 -7.88
CA GLU A 180 -1.82 -9.19 -8.55
C GLU A 180 -0.68 -9.80 -9.36
N ALA A 181 0.02 -10.79 -8.79
CA ALA A 181 1.10 -11.50 -9.47
C ALA A 181 0.59 -12.27 -10.68
N ARG A 182 -0.50 -13.03 -10.52
CA ARG A 182 -1.16 -13.75 -11.61
C ARG A 182 -1.62 -12.81 -12.73
N TYR A 183 -2.22 -11.70 -12.37
CA TYR A 183 -2.64 -10.69 -13.37
C TYR A 183 -1.47 -10.10 -14.13
N ILE A 184 -0.38 -9.75 -13.44
CA ILE A 184 0.82 -9.17 -14.07
C ILE A 184 1.49 -10.19 -15.00
N ALA A 185 1.68 -11.42 -14.54
CA ALA A 185 2.36 -12.45 -15.29
C ALA A 185 1.48 -13.13 -16.35
N ASP A 186 0.14 -13.05 -16.23
CA ASP A 186 -0.84 -13.74 -17.05
C ASP A 186 -0.69 -15.28 -16.97
N CYS A 187 -0.50 -15.79 -15.74
CA CYS A 187 -0.35 -17.21 -15.46
C CYS A 187 -0.90 -17.56 -14.08
N ASP A 188 -1.25 -18.82 -13.85
CA ASP A 188 -1.81 -19.29 -12.58
C ASP A 188 -0.72 -19.70 -11.57
N ALA A 189 0.41 -20.21 -12.03
CA ALA A 189 1.48 -20.72 -11.19
C ALA A 189 2.35 -19.57 -10.65
N LEU A 190 2.45 -19.48 -9.32
CA LEU A 190 3.18 -18.38 -8.68
C LEU A 190 4.69 -18.41 -8.94
N ASP A 191 5.26 -19.60 -9.17
CA ASP A 191 6.68 -19.73 -9.50
C ASP A 191 6.98 -19.18 -10.90
N GLU A 192 6.09 -19.44 -11.87
CA GLU A 192 6.14 -18.84 -13.21
C GLU A 192 5.90 -17.33 -13.15
N ALA A 193 5.00 -16.87 -12.28
CA ALA A 193 4.78 -15.44 -12.06
C ALA A 193 6.04 -14.77 -11.51
N LEU A 194 6.74 -15.40 -10.55
CA LEU A 194 8.02 -14.91 -10.05
C LEU A 194 9.09 -14.84 -11.14
N ASP A 195 9.18 -15.87 -12.02
CA ASP A 195 10.09 -15.85 -13.16
C ASP A 195 9.83 -14.64 -14.06
N PHE A 196 8.58 -14.48 -14.51
CA PHE A 196 8.18 -13.37 -15.36
C PHE A 196 8.46 -12.00 -14.72
N ILE A 197 8.09 -11.83 -13.44
CA ILE A 197 8.22 -10.55 -12.75
C ILE A 197 9.70 -10.22 -12.48
N THR A 198 10.51 -11.22 -12.10
CA THR A 198 11.94 -10.99 -11.83
C THR A 198 12.77 -10.78 -13.11
N ASP A 199 12.25 -11.09 -14.28
CA ASP A 199 12.85 -10.61 -15.54
C ASP A 199 12.74 -9.09 -15.71
N ILE A 200 11.77 -8.46 -15.04
CA ILE A 200 11.52 -7.00 -15.12
C ILE A 200 12.15 -6.27 -13.93
N VAL A 201 11.85 -6.69 -12.69
CA VAL A 201 12.37 -6.09 -11.45
C VAL A 201 13.49 -6.92 -10.86
N SER A 202 14.32 -6.33 -9.98
CA SER A 202 15.41 -7.10 -9.35
C SER A 202 14.93 -8.09 -8.30
N THR A 203 13.84 -7.78 -7.60
CA THR A 203 13.29 -8.58 -6.52
C THR A 203 11.77 -8.56 -6.54
N ALA A 204 11.14 -9.73 -6.51
CA ALA A 204 9.70 -9.88 -6.41
C ALA A 204 9.32 -10.65 -5.14
N VAL A 205 8.30 -10.15 -4.44
CA VAL A 205 7.71 -10.75 -3.24
C VAL A 205 6.21 -10.92 -3.46
N ILE A 206 5.71 -12.15 -3.28
CA ILE A 206 4.28 -12.47 -3.39
C ILE A 206 3.77 -12.90 -2.01
N LYS A 207 2.85 -12.12 -1.46
CA LYS A 207 2.13 -12.41 -0.21
C LYS A 207 1.08 -13.49 -0.50
N THR A 208 1.11 -14.61 0.24
CA THR A 208 0.21 -15.77 0.06
C THR A 208 -0.79 -15.91 1.22
N GLY A 209 -1.21 -14.81 1.78
CA GLY A 209 -2.18 -14.74 2.87
C GLY A 209 -1.73 -15.50 4.12
N SER A 210 -2.56 -16.37 4.64
CA SER A 210 -2.26 -17.20 5.82
C SER A 210 -1.13 -18.21 5.62
N SER A 211 -0.71 -18.45 4.37
CA SER A 211 0.43 -19.33 4.05
C SER A 211 1.78 -18.63 4.18
N GLY A 212 1.80 -17.29 4.24
CA GLY A 212 3.00 -16.48 4.37
C GLY A 212 3.38 -15.71 3.11
N ALA A 213 4.58 -15.92 2.59
CA ALA A 213 5.06 -15.26 1.38
C ALA A 213 6.11 -16.10 0.63
N ILE A 214 6.22 -15.86 -0.66
CA ILE A 214 7.30 -16.38 -1.51
C ILE A 214 8.01 -15.21 -2.18
N ALA A 215 9.31 -15.33 -2.39
CA ALA A 215 10.08 -14.27 -3.04
C ALA A 215 11.23 -14.82 -3.87
N ARG A 216 11.69 -14.00 -4.82
CA ARG A 216 12.86 -14.30 -5.64
C ARG A 216 13.65 -13.04 -5.95
N ILE A 217 14.96 -13.15 -5.94
CA ILE A 217 15.89 -12.21 -6.57
C ILE A 217 16.18 -12.74 -7.96
N ARG A 218 16.26 -11.89 -8.94
CA ARG A 218 16.59 -12.24 -10.33
C ARG A 218 17.79 -13.20 -10.40
N GLY A 219 17.61 -14.33 -11.08
CA GLY A 219 18.64 -15.35 -11.25
C GLY A 219 18.87 -16.28 -10.06
N ASN A 220 18.09 -16.13 -8.97
CA ASN A 220 18.18 -17.00 -7.79
C ASN A 220 16.96 -17.92 -7.67
N ASN A 221 17.04 -18.89 -6.77
CA ASN A 221 15.91 -19.76 -6.44
C ASN A 221 14.83 -19.02 -5.64
N THR A 222 13.60 -19.55 -5.70
CA THR A 222 12.48 -19.09 -4.86
C THR A 222 12.77 -19.38 -3.38
N VAL A 223 12.53 -18.38 -2.54
CA VAL A 223 12.56 -18.49 -1.09
C VAL A 223 11.13 -18.49 -0.58
N ILE A 224 10.81 -19.34 0.38
CA ILE A 224 9.48 -19.47 0.98
C ILE A 224 9.58 -19.12 2.46
N SER A 225 8.66 -18.29 2.95
CA SER A 225 8.47 -17.96 4.36
C SER A 225 7.05 -18.32 4.76
N HIS A 226 6.89 -19.09 5.83
CA HIS A 226 5.58 -19.47 6.35
C HIS A 226 5.12 -18.48 7.42
N ALA A 227 3.83 -18.12 7.39
CA ALA A 227 3.24 -17.32 8.45
C ALA A 227 2.83 -18.20 9.65
N ASP A 228 3.00 -17.67 10.85
CA ASP A 228 2.45 -18.29 12.05
C ASP A 228 0.93 -18.15 12.09
N ALA A 229 0.26 -19.20 12.59
CA ALA A 229 -1.19 -19.20 12.71
C ALA A 229 -1.66 -18.09 13.67
N VAL A 230 -2.67 -17.35 13.27
CA VAL A 230 -3.31 -16.31 14.07
C VAL A 230 -4.83 -16.34 13.89
N ASN A 231 -5.56 -16.01 14.94
CA ASN A 231 -7.00 -15.81 14.82
C ASN A 231 -7.27 -14.39 14.30
N ALA A 232 -7.45 -14.26 12.98
CA ALA A 232 -7.64 -12.97 12.34
C ALA A 232 -8.99 -12.35 12.74
N ILE A 233 -8.95 -11.10 13.20
CA ILE A 233 -10.12 -10.28 13.52
C ILE A 233 -10.51 -9.43 12.30
N ASP A 234 -9.50 -8.79 11.66
CA ASP A 234 -9.67 -7.94 10.50
C ASP A 234 -8.42 -8.03 9.61
N THR A 235 -8.60 -8.42 8.35
CA THR A 235 -7.48 -8.58 7.41
C THR A 235 -7.12 -7.29 6.66
N THR A 236 -7.82 -6.19 6.95
CA THR A 236 -7.55 -4.89 6.30
C THR A 236 -6.16 -4.39 6.68
N GLY A 237 -5.37 -3.99 5.67
CA GLY A 237 -4.03 -3.45 5.90
C GLY A 237 -2.93 -4.48 6.16
N ALA A 238 -3.26 -5.79 6.19
CA ALA A 238 -2.26 -6.84 6.39
C ALA A 238 -1.11 -6.78 5.37
N GLY A 239 -1.43 -6.47 4.11
CA GLY A 239 -0.43 -6.28 3.05
C GLY A 239 0.46 -5.05 3.28
N ASP A 240 -0.13 -3.96 3.78
CA ASP A 240 0.58 -2.73 4.13
C ASP A 240 1.51 -2.95 5.32
N ALA A 241 1.04 -3.67 6.33
CA ALA A 241 1.79 -4.08 7.52
C ALA A 241 2.95 -5.03 7.16
N PHE A 242 2.71 -5.99 6.23
CA PHE A 242 3.76 -6.85 5.71
C PHE A 242 4.88 -6.01 5.06
N ALA A 243 4.55 -5.06 4.21
CA ALA A 243 5.54 -4.19 3.59
C ALA A 243 6.35 -3.40 4.62
N ALA A 244 5.70 -2.90 5.69
CA ALA A 244 6.36 -2.17 6.77
C ALA A 244 7.35 -3.05 7.57
N GLY A 245 7.06 -4.33 7.77
CA GLY A 245 8.01 -5.27 8.41
C GLY A 245 9.14 -5.71 7.47
N PHE A 246 8.80 -5.94 6.18
CA PHE A 246 9.76 -6.39 5.18
C PHE A 246 10.85 -5.34 4.89
N ILE A 247 10.45 -4.09 4.65
CA ILE A 247 11.34 -3.04 4.12
C ILE A 247 12.57 -2.81 5.00
N PRO A 248 12.46 -2.55 6.31
CA PRO A 248 13.63 -2.28 7.15
C PRO A 248 14.59 -3.46 7.21
N MET A 249 14.07 -4.67 7.39
CA MET A 249 14.88 -5.88 7.44
C MET A 249 15.62 -6.13 6.13
N TRP A 250 14.96 -5.86 4.98
CA TRP A 250 15.60 -5.96 3.68
C TRP A 250 16.71 -4.92 3.50
N LEU A 251 16.51 -3.70 3.95
CA LEU A 251 17.52 -2.64 3.85
C LEU A 251 18.76 -2.99 4.66
N GLU A 252 18.59 -3.58 5.85
CA GLU A 252 19.66 -3.96 6.76
C GLU A 252 20.40 -5.21 6.29
N SER A 253 19.68 -6.30 5.99
CA SER A 253 20.25 -7.64 5.83
C SER A 253 20.44 -8.09 4.39
N LYS A 254 19.60 -7.61 3.46
CA LYS A 254 19.44 -8.14 2.09
C LYS A 254 19.06 -9.64 2.06
N ASP A 255 18.57 -10.19 3.16
CA ASP A 255 18.11 -11.56 3.30
C ASP A 255 16.60 -11.63 3.08
N LEU A 256 16.18 -12.34 2.02
CA LEU A 256 14.75 -12.48 1.67
C LEU A 256 13.97 -13.21 2.75
N LEU A 257 14.52 -14.29 3.31
CA LEU A 257 13.80 -15.08 4.31
C LEU A 257 13.59 -14.28 5.59
N ALA A 258 14.64 -13.62 6.09
CA ALA A 258 14.54 -12.75 7.26
C ALA A 258 13.54 -11.61 7.03
N SER A 259 13.57 -11.00 5.85
CA SER A 259 12.67 -9.88 5.49
C SER A 259 11.21 -10.32 5.39
N MET A 260 10.94 -11.47 4.77
CA MET A 260 9.58 -12.02 4.71
C MET A 260 9.07 -12.45 6.09
N ASN A 261 9.92 -13.04 6.94
CA ASN A 261 9.55 -13.39 8.32
C ASN A 261 9.18 -12.13 9.12
N ALA A 262 9.95 -11.05 9.00
CA ALA A 262 9.61 -9.76 9.62
C ALA A 262 8.30 -9.19 9.07
N GLY A 263 8.07 -9.26 7.76
CA GLY A 263 6.80 -8.89 7.13
C GLY A 263 5.61 -9.70 7.65
N ASN A 264 5.73 -11.02 7.72
CA ASN A 264 4.70 -11.91 8.24
C ASN A 264 4.35 -11.60 9.72
N GLU A 265 5.36 -11.28 10.54
CA GLU A 265 5.14 -10.94 11.95
C GLU A 265 4.35 -9.64 12.12
N VAL A 266 4.68 -8.59 11.35
CA VAL A 266 3.93 -7.32 11.42
C VAL A 266 2.52 -7.49 10.84
N ALA A 267 2.36 -8.24 9.75
CA ALA A 267 1.04 -8.59 9.21
C ALA A 267 0.20 -9.37 10.23
N ARG A 268 0.79 -10.31 10.97
CA ARG A 268 0.13 -11.07 12.06
C ARG A 268 -0.39 -10.15 13.16
N GLN A 269 0.37 -9.11 13.53
CA GLN A 269 -0.06 -8.10 14.51
C GLN A 269 -1.23 -7.28 13.96
N CYS A 270 -1.18 -6.89 12.69
CA CYS A 270 -2.24 -6.13 12.03
C CYS A 270 -3.57 -6.88 12.02
N VAL A 271 -3.58 -8.16 11.63
CA VAL A 271 -4.85 -8.92 11.53
C VAL A 271 -5.46 -9.25 12.89
N ALA A 272 -4.76 -9.05 13.99
CA ALA A 272 -5.25 -9.25 15.36
C ALA A 272 -5.98 -8.04 15.95
N ILE A 273 -6.07 -6.92 15.22
CA ILE A 273 -6.77 -5.70 15.63
C ILE A 273 -7.87 -5.33 14.61
N ILE A 274 -8.78 -4.43 15.00
CA ILE A 274 -9.76 -3.87 14.06
C ILE A 274 -9.15 -2.65 13.37
N GLY A 275 -9.24 -2.61 12.04
CA GLY A 275 -8.68 -1.54 11.22
C GLY A 275 -7.31 -1.89 10.65
N ALA A 276 -6.78 -0.99 9.80
CA ALA A 276 -5.55 -1.25 9.04
C ALA A 276 -4.27 -0.84 9.80
N ARG A 277 -4.42 -0.13 10.90
CA ARG A 277 -3.31 0.42 11.71
C ARG A 277 -3.79 0.95 13.07
#